data_28a49ebf38697a5056ac64dfb886c566
#
_entry.id   28a49ebf38697a5056ac64dfb886c566
#
_cell.length_a   1.000
_cell.length_b   1.000
_cell.length_c   1.000
_cell.angle_alpha   90.00
_cell.angle_beta   90.00
_cell.angle_gamma   90.00
#
_symmetry.space_group_name_H-M   'P 1'
#
loop_
_entity.id
_entity.type
_entity.pdbx_description
1 polymer ?
#
loop_
_entity_poly.entity_id
_entity_poly.type
_entity_poly.pdbx_seq_one_letter_code
_entity_poly.pdbx_strand_id
1 'polypeptide(L)'
;MASKYGYRFARRAAGDVTGIVDYMAGELANPEAAAAFKKKLGECIDNLRVFPKSGSPVRNRCVWKKGIRKTLVGSYVLFYFPDEAKQTIQILRVVYGARDMDEVLNGLSS
;
A
#
# COMPACT_ATOMS: atom_id res chain seq x y z
N MET A 1 0.33 26.86 2.89
CA MET A 1 0.95 25.70 2.24
C MET A 1 0.69 24.46 3.07
N ALA A 2 0.05 23.46 2.48
CA ALA A 2 -0.27 22.25 3.23
C ALA A 2 1.02 21.45 3.51
N SER A 3 1.19 21.03 4.75
CA SER A 3 2.31 20.17 5.12
C SER A 3 2.09 18.78 4.53
N LYS A 4 3.17 18.17 4.04
CA LYS A 4 3.10 16.77 3.62
C LYS A 4 2.97 15.88 4.85
N TYR A 5 2.14 14.83 4.73
CA TYR A 5 2.06 13.79 5.74
C TYR A 5 3.38 13.01 5.75
N GLY A 6 3.74 12.46 6.90
CA GLY A 6 4.75 11.42 6.96
C GLY A 6 4.16 10.10 6.46
N TYR A 7 4.97 9.05 6.42
CA TYR A 7 4.48 7.72 6.08
C TYR A 7 5.18 6.66 6.92
N ARG A 8 4.51 5.54 7.08
CA ARG A 8 5.03 4.43 7.85
C ARG A 8 4.50 3.12 7.26
N PHE A 9 5.38 2.13 7.13
CA PHE A 9 4.97 0.79 6.73
C PHE A 9 4.63 -0.04 7.97
N ALA A 10 3.45 -0.65 7.95
CA ALA A 10 3.17 -1.73 8.89
C ALA A 10 4.11 -2.88 8.58
N ARG A 11 4.38 -3.72 9.58
CA ARG A 11 5.31 -4.85 9.42
C ARG A 11 4.92 -5.74 8.23
N ARG A 12 3.64 -6.05 8.07
CA ARG A 12 3.18 -6.89 6.97
C ARG A 12 3.37 -6.23 5.62
N ALA A 13 3.15 -4.91 5.54
CA ALA A 13 3.36 -4.16 4.31
C ALA A 13 4.84 -4.15 3.91
N ALA A 14 5.74 -3.97 4.86
CA ALA A 14 7.17 -4.02 4.61
C ALA A 14 7.57 -5.41 4.07
N GLY A 15 7.02 -6.47 4.68
CA GLY A 15 7.23 -7.83 4.20
C GLY A 15 6.67 -8.06 2.81
N ASP A 16 5.50 -7.50 2.51
CA ASP A 16 4.90 -7.58 1.17
C ASP A 16 5.82 -6.98 0.12
N VAL A 17 6.35 -5.79 0.37
CA VAL A 17 7.24 -5.10 -0.57
C VAL A 17 8.53 -5.89 -0.79
N THR A 18 9.14 -6.38 0.28
CA THR A 18 10.34 -7.21 0.18
C THR A 18 10.07 -8.45 -0.65
N GLY A 19 8.95 -9.13 -0.39
CA GLY A 19 8.57 -10.34 -1.14
C GLY A 19 8.34 -10.07 -2.62
N ILE A 20 7.68 -8.94 -2.96
CA ILE A 20 7.43 -8.57 -4.34
C ILE A 20 8.74 -8.28 -5.07
N VAL A 21 9.62 -7.50 -4.46
CA VAL A 21 10.91 -7.14 -5.06
C VAL A 21 11.78 -8.39 -5.24
N ASP A 22 11.84 -9.26 -4.25
CA ASP A 22 12.61 -10.51 -4.32
C ASP A 22 12.06 -11.43 -5.41
N TYR A 23 10.73 -11.50 -5.54
CA TYR A 23 10.10 -12.30 -6.58
C TYR A 23 10.47 -11.78 -7.98
N MET A 24 10.38 -10.49 -8.20
CA MET A 24 10.71 -9.87 -9.49
C MET A 24 12.18 -10.03 -9.85
N ALA A 25 13.06 -9.76 -8.91
CA ALA A 25 14.50 -9.81 -9.15
C ALA A 25 15.03 -11.24 -9.23
N GLY A 26 14.50 -12.15 -8.38
CA GLY A 26 14.96 -13.54 -8.29
C GLY A 26 14.18 -14.48 -9.20
N GLU A 27 12.91 -14.76 -8.85
CA GLU A 27 12.11 -15.75 -9.58
C GLU A 27 11.88 -15.36 -11.04
N LEU A 28 11.58 -14.11 -11.30
CA LEU A 28 11.35 -13.62 -12.67
C LEU A 28 12.66 -13.19 -13.34
N ALA A 29 13.76 -13.17 -12.61
CA ALA A 29 15.06 -12.71 -13.10
C ALA A 29 14.96 -11.38 -13.85
N ASN A 30 14.15 -10.46 -13.30
CA ASN A 30 13.88 -9.17 -13.94
C ASN A 30 14.13 -8.02 -12.96
N PRO A 31 15.42 -7.65 -12.77
CA PRO A 31 15.76 -6.55 -11.87
C PRO A 31 15.20 -5.19 -12.31
N GLU A 32 14.95 -5.03 -13.62
CA GLU A 32 14.36 -3.79 -14.13
C GLU A 32 12.91 -3.64 -13.67
N ALA A 33 12.15 -4.74 -13.63
CA ALA A 33 10.79 -4.73 -13.11
C ALA A 33 10.78 -4.38 -11.62
N ALA A 34 11.73 -4.94 -10.86
CA ALA A 34 11.87 -4.64 -9.44
C ALA A 34 12.17 -3.15 -9.22
N ALA A 35 13.07 -2.58 -10.00
CA ALA A 35 13.40 -1.15 -9.92
C ALA A 35 12.20 -0.29 -10.30
N ALA A 36 11.47 -0.66 -11.35
CA ALA A 36 10.27 0.06 -11.79
C ALA A 36 9.18 0.04 -10.73
N PHE A 37 8.98 -1.12 -10.07
CA PHE A 37 8.02 -1.24 -8.99
C PHE A 37 8.37 -0.32 -7.82
N LYS A 38 9.64 -0.30 -7.40
CA LYS A 38 10.09 0.57 -6.32
C LYS A 38 9.84 2.04 -6.65
N LYS A 39 10.09 2.43 -7.89
CA LYS A 39 9.88 3.82 -8.34
C LYS A 39 8.39 4.18 -8.28
N LYS A 40 7.53 3.32 -8.80
CA LYS A 40 6.08 3.54 -8.78
C LYS A 40 5.55 3.60 -7.35
N LEU A 41 6.06 2.74 -6.48
CA LEU A 41 5.67 2.73 -5.07
C LEU A 41 6.04 4.06 -4.40
N GLY A 42 7.27 4.53 -4.63
CA GLY A 42 7.72 5.81 -4.07
C GLY A 42 6.89 6.99 -4.56
N GLU A 43 6.57 7.03 -5.85
CA GLU A 43 5.74 8.08 -6.44
C GLU A 43 4.32 8.04 -5.84
N CYS A 44 3.77 6.85 -5.67
CA CYS A 44 2.46 6.65 -5.09
C CYS A 44 2.43 7.18 -3.65
N ILE A 45 3.42 6.81 -2.84
CA ILE A 45 3.50 7.26 -1.45
C ILE A 45 3.64 8.79 -1.39
N ASP A 46 4.48 9.37 -2.25
CA ASP A 46 4.65 10.82 -2.29
C ASP A 46 3.33 11.53 -2.63
N ASN A 47 2.55 10.96 -3.54
CA ASN A 47 1.23 11.50 -3.87
C ASN A 47 0.28 11.42 -2.68
N LEU A 48 0.29 10.30 -1.95
CA LEU A 48 -0.56 10.13 -0.77
C LEU A 48 -0.20 11.09 0.35
N ARG A 49 1.07 11.45 0.47
CA ARG A 49 1.52 12.41 1.49
C ARG A 49 0.96 13.79 1.24
N VAL A 50 0.70 14.14 -0.02
CA VAL A 50 0.12 15.43 -0.39
C VAL A 50 -1.41 15.33 -0.42
N PHE A 51 -1.94 14.22 -0.93
CA PHE A 51 -3.38 13.98 -1.09
C PHE A 51 -3.78 12.69 -0.38
N PRO A 52 -3.88 12.72 0.96
CA PRO A 52 -4.13 11.48 1.74
C PRO A 52 -5.42 10.75 1.39
N LYS A 53 -6.41 11.47 0.88
CA LYS A 53 -7.71 10.89 0.55
C LYS A 53 -7.89 10.66 -0.95
N SER A 54 -6.81 10.65 -1.72
CA SER A 54 -6.89 10.45 -3.17
C SER A 54 -7.26 9.02 -3.56
N GLY A 55 -6.97 8.02 -2.72
CA GLY A 55 -7.37 6.65 -2.97
C GLY A 55 -8.85 6.41 -2.71
N SER A 56 -9.35 5.27 -3.17
CA SER A 56 -10.75 4.89 -2.99
C SER A 56 -10.99 4.32 -1.60
N PRO A 57 -12.10 4.67 -0.93
CA PRO A 57 -12.40 4.07 0.37
C PRO A 57 -12.67 2.57 0.24
N VAL A 58 -12.21 1.81 1.21
CA VAL A 58 -12.47 0.37 1.27
C VAL A 58 -13.76 0.17 2.06
N ARG A 59 -14.79 -0.33 1.38
CA ARG A 59 -16.10 -0.56 1.98
C ARG A 59 -16.38 -2.06 2.04
N ASN A 60 -15.76 -2.71 3.00
CA ASN A 60 -15.93 -4.13 3.18
C ASN A 60 -16.12 -4.40 4.66
N ARG A 61 -17.16 -5.19 4.99
CA ARG A 61 -17.46 -5.52 6.38
C ARG A 61 -16.39 -6.37 7.06
N CYS A 62 -15.46 -6.91 6.30
CA CYS A 62 -14.30 -7.59 6.87
C CYS A 62 -13.27 -6.61 7.43
N VAL A 63 -13.40 -5.32 7.11
CA VAL A 63 -12.48 -4.28 7.57
C VAL A 63 -13.08 -3.59 8.78
N TRP A 64 -12.44 -3.76 9.92
CA TRP A 64 -12.93 -3.23 11.19
C TRP A 64 -12.72 -1.72 11.35
N LYS A 65 -11.70 -1.18 10.70
CA LYS A 65 -11.32 0.23 10.87
C LYS A 65 -11.85 1.06 9.73
N LYS A 66 -12.63 2.10 10.07
CA LYS A 66 -13.10 3.06 9.08
C LYS A 66 -11.95 3.94 8.60
N GLY A 67 -12.00 4.37 7.35
CA GLY A 67 -11.00 5.27 6.81
C GLY A 67 -9.88 4.57 6.06
N ILE A 68 -9.90 3.23 6.00
CA ILE A 68 -8.94 2.51 5.17
C ILE A 68 -9.24 2.78 3.70
N ARG A 69 -8.21 3.08 2.93
CA ARG A 69 -8.30 3.38 1.51
C ARG A 69 -7.37 2.49 0.72
N LYS A 70 -7.59 2.42 -0.57
CA LYS A 70 -6.74 1.65 -1.48
C LYS A 70 -6.39 2.48 -2.70
N THR A 71 -5.23 2.20 -3.28
CA THR A 71 -4.79 2.78 -4.54
C THR A 71 -3.96 1.75 -5.29
N LEU A 72 -3.70 2.01 -6.56
CA LEU A 72 -2.94 1.08 -7.40
C LEU A 72 -1.48 1.48 -7.48
N VAL A 73 -0.61 0.48 -7.45
CA VAL A 73 0.82 0.61 -7.76
C VAL A 73 1.10 -0.40 -8.86
N GLY A 74 0.95 -0.01 -10.12
CA GLY A 74 1.01 -0.93 -11.24
C GLY A 74 -0.11 -1.97 -11.13
N SER A 75 0.26 -3.25 -11.11
CA SER A 75 -0.69 -4.36 -10.96
C SER A 75 -0.98 -4.72 -9.50
N TYR A 76 -0.44 -3.95 -8.56
CA TYR A 76 -0.59 -4.21 -7.13
C TYR A 76 -1.56 -3.23 -6.53
N VAL A 77 -2.18 -3.64 -5.41
CA VAL A 77 -3.09 -2.79 -4.64
C VAL A 77 -2.41 -2.47 -3.32
N LEU A 78 -2.36 -1.18 -3.00
CA LEU A 78 -1.80 -0.68 -1.75
C LEU A 78 -2.96 -0.26 -0.86
N PHE A 79 -3.05 -0.88 0.32
CA PHE A 79 -4.02 -0.51 1.35
C PHE A 79 -3.35 0.39 2.37
N TYR A 80 -4.00 1.50 2.70
CA TYR A 80 -3.41 2.46 3.62
C TYR A 80 -4.49 3.13 4.47
N PHE A 81 -4.05 3.73 5.57
CA PHE A 81 -4.91 4.52 6.44
C PHE A 81 -4.26 5.89 6.65
N PRO A 82 -4.93 6.97 6.21
CA PRO A 82 -4.42 8.31 6.48
C PRO A 82 -4.79 8.72 7.90
N ASP A 83 -3.81 8.69 8.79
CA ASP A 83 -4.00 9.06 10.20
C ASP A 83 -3.85 10.58 10.32
N GLU A 84 -4.99 11.28 10.36
CA GLU A 84 -5.00 12.74 10.40
C GLU A 84 -4.43 13.28 11.70
N ALA A 85 -4.67 12.59 12.81
CA ALA A 85 -4.18 13.02 14.12
C ALA A 85 -2.65 13.02 14.17
N LYS A 86 -2.02 12.02 13.55
CA LYS A 86 -0.56 11.90 13.50
C LYS A 86 0.02 12.47 12.21
N GLN A 87 -0.82 12.89 11.27
CA GLN A 87 -0.42 13.34 9.93
C GLN A 87 0.54 12.33 9.29
N THR A 88 0.14 11.05 9.32
CA THR A 88 0.95 9.94 8.84
C THR A 88 0.11 9.01 7.97
N ILE A 89 0.65 8.63 6.82
CA ILE A 89 0.07 7.60 5.96
C ILE A 89 0.57 6.25 6.46
N GLN A 90 -0.32 5.45 7.03
CA GLN A 90 0.03 4.10 7.48
C GLN A 90 -0.24 3.13 6.34
N ILE A 91 0.81 2.55 5.79
CA ILE A 91 0.71 1.59 4.69
C ILE A 91 0.52 0.22 5.30
N LEU A 92 -0.64 -0.40 5.04
CA LEU A 92 -1.09 -1.61 5.73
C LEU A 92 -0.77 -2.89 4.98
N ARG A 93 -0.96 -2.91 3.67
CA ARG A 93 -0.66 -4.05 2.80
C ARG A 93 -0.35 -3.59 1.38
N VAL A 94 0.47 -4.36 0.69
CA VAL A 94 0.71 -4.20 -0.75
C VAL A 94 0.61 -5.59 -1.36
N VAL A 95 -0.41 -5.85 -2.16
CA VAL A 95 -0.69 -7.20 -2.67
C VAL A 95 -1.03 -7.16 -4.16
N TYR A 96 -0.79 -8.29 -4.83
CA TYR A 96 -1.17 -8.43 -6.23
C TYR A 96 -2.69 -8.28 -6.40
N GLY A 97 -3.13 -7.50 -7.38
CA GLY A 97 -4.53 -7.14 -7.54
C GLY A 97 -5.47 -8.30 -7.87
N ALA A 98 -4.94 -9.44 -8.35
CA ALA A 98 -5.74 -10.62 -8.63
C ALA A 98 -5.91 -11.55 -7.42
N ARG A 99 -5.30 -11.21 -6.28
CA ARG A 99 -5.39 -12.01 -5.07
C ARG A 99 -6.78 -11.89 -4.44
N ASP A 100 -7.17 -12.90 -3.64
CA ASP A 100 -8.43 -12.87 -2.90
C ASP A 100 -8.44 -11.70 -1.92
N MET A 101 -9.20 -10.66 -2.25
CA MET A 101 -9.25 -9.44 -1.46
C MET A 101 -9.95 -9.63 -0.13
N ASP A 102 -10.93 -10.53 -0.04
CA ASP A 102 -11.61 -10.79 1.23
C ASP A 102 -10.63 -11.38 2.25
N GLU A 103 -9.79 -12.30 1.83
CA GLU A 103 -8.76 -12.88 2.69
C GLU A 103 -7.75 -11.81 3.15
N VAL A 104 -7.33 -10.95 2.22
CA VAL A 104 -6.40 -9.87 2.53
C VAL A 104 -7.03 -8.90 3.52
N LEU A 105 -8.29 -8.50 3.30
CA LEU A 105 -8.99 -7.56 4.15
C LEU A 105 -9.26 -8.12 5.54
N ASN A 106 -9.55 -9.43 5.65
CA ASN A 106 -9.67 -10.08 6.95
C ASN A 106 -8.37 -9.98 7.75
N GLY A 107 -7.23 -10.08 7.08
CA GLY A 107 -5.93 -9.91 7.71
C GLY A 107 -5.71 -8.51 8.28
N LEU A 108 -6.38 -7.50 7.74
CA LEU A 108 -6.30 -6.12 8.24
C LEU A 108 -7.06 -5.94 9.55
N SER A 109 -7.99 -6.84 9.85
CA SER A 109 -8.83 -6.75 11.05
C SER A 109 -8.16 -7.30 12.30
N SER A 110 -7.05 -7.97 12.15
CA SER A 110 -6.40 -8.65 13.28
C SER A 110 -5.14 -7.95 13.73
#